data_b6f1c98115359719a03026f6ade5e011
#
_entry.id   b6f1c98115359719a03026f6ade5e011
#
_cell.length_a   1.000
_cell.length_b   1.000
_cell.length_c   1.000
_cell.angle_alpha   90.00
_cell.angle_beta   90.00
_cell.angle_gamma   90.00
#
_symmetry.space_group_name_H-M   'P 1'
#
loop_
_entity.id
_entity.type
_entity.pdbx_description
1 polymer ?
#
loop_
_entity_poly.entity_id
_entity_poly.type
_entity_poly.pdbx_seq_one_letter_code
_entity_poly.pdbx_strand_id
1 'polypeptide(L)'
;MTIETLPTDTLTAEILDRREGVAGIISLNRPKAIHAMTLGMCETMSALLIGWAGDDGVKAVIIEHSEGRGFCSGGDINLLRRSALEDHGIEGRRFFLAEYQLNHQLFTYGKPVVAFMDGITMGGGVGISQPAQFRVATEHTRFAMPETGIGLFPDVGGGWYLSRLDGRLGQFLALTGARLDGAECLWAGLATHYLPSEALPEAKRRIAAGHEIGGVLGALSVKPPEAKIAAHEAQIRRHFAFDTLEQVLASLESDDSEWAARELATLRTKSPQACKVSLRQLATSLTLDDFAQNMAMEYRLASRVLVLPDFAEGVRAVIVDKDNAPEWNPPAPEGVTDAMLDAIFAPLAPEEEWKPL
;
A
#
# COMPACT_ATOMS: atom_id res chain seq x y z
N MET A 1 35.24 26.65 30.51
CA MET A 1 34.51 26.77 29.23
C MET A 1 33.44 25.71 29.25
N THR A 2 32.28 26.06 29.76
CA THR A 2 31.12 25.18 29.95
C THR A 2 30.41 25.02 28.61
N ILE A 3 30.33 23.81 28.10
CA ILE A 3 29.55 23.48 26.91
C ILE A 3 28.08 23.48 27.35
N GLU A 4 27.34 24.53 26.99
CA GLU A 4 25.87 24.52 27.08
C GLU A 4 25.35 23.47 26.11
N THR A 5 24.81 22.40 26.66
CA THR A 5 23.95 21.45 25.91
C THR A 5 22.66 22.18 25.57
N LEU A 6 22.45 22.44 24.29
CA LEU A 6 21.15 22.86 23.75
C LEU A 6 20.08 21.85 24.15
N PRO A 7 18.86 22.28 24.49
CA PRO A 7 17.76 21.37 24.76
C PRO A 7 17.47 20.60 23.48
N THR A 8 17.67 19.31 23.50
CA THR A 8 17.12 18.37 22.52
C THR A 8 15.60 18.45 22.64
N ASP A 9 14.96 19.20 21.75
CA ASP A 9 13.55 19.03 21.45
C ASP A 9 13.36 17.52 21.22
N THR A 10 12.63 16.88 22.10
CA THR A 10 12.22 15.50 21.97
C THR A 10 11.19 15.39 20.84
N LEU A 11 11.68 15.46 19.60
CA LEU A 11 10.97 14.90 18.47
C LEU A 11 10.80 13.42 18.80
N THR A 12 9.59 13.02 19.11
CA THR A 12 9.26 11.60 19.29
C THR A 12 9.66 10.89 18.01
N ALA A 13 10.59 9.93 18.10
CA ALA A 13 11.08 9.20 16.93
C ALA A 13 9.88 8.57 16.19
N GLU A 14 9.81 8.77 14.89
CA GLU A 14 8.70 8.24 14.03
C GLU A 14 8.80 6.73 13.84
N ILE A 15 9.99 6.17 14.01
CA ILE A 15 10.27 4.74 14.09
C ILE A 15 10.89 4.48 15.47
N LEU A 16 10.32 3.48 16.16
CA LEU A 16 10.94 2.90 17.34
C LEU A 16 11.53 1.56 16.92
N ASP A 17 12.83 1.46 16.97
CA ASP A 17 13.53 0.21 16.70
C ASP A 17 14.08 -0.40 17.99
N ARG A 18 14.06 -1.71 18.04
CA ARG A 18 14.67 -2.47 19.12
C ARG A 18 15.11 -3.86 18.66
N ARG A 19 16.05 -4.40 19.35
CA ARG A 19 16.40 -5.80 19.24
C ARG A 19 15.88 -6.55 20.45
N GLU A 20 15.15 -7.63 20.20
CA GLU A 20 14.64 -8.52 21.25
C GLU A 20 14.97 -9.96 20.87
N GLY A 21 15.84 -10.61 21.65
CA GLY A 21 16.37 -11.92 21.33
C GLY A 21 17.01 -11.96 19.93
N VAL A 22 16.42 -12.74 19.02
CA VAL A 22 16.87 -12.89 17.63
C VAL A 22 16.09 -12.04 16.63
N ALA A 23 15.14 -11.21 17.07
CA ALA A 23 14.34 -10.37 16.22
C ALA A 23 14.80 -8.90 16.24
N GLY A 24 14.92 -8.30 15.04
CA GLY A 24 14.91 -6.86 14.85
C GLY A 24 13.45 -6.40 14.74
N ILE A 25 13.03 -5.44 15.55
CA ILE A 25 11.64 -4.98 15.60
C ILE A 25 11.58 -3.52 15.18
N ILE A 26 10.74 -3.25 14.19
CA ILE A 26 10.41 -1.91 13.68
C ILE A 26 8.98 -1.60 14.09
N SER A 27 8.79 -0.63 14.97
CA SER A 27 7.48 -0.15 15.39
C SER A 27 7.23 1.23 14.81
N LEU A 28 6.21 1.33 13.94
CA LEU A 28 5.78 2.62 13.37
C LEU A 28 5.19 3.48 14.49
N ASN A 29 5.62 4.76 14.60
CA ASN A 29 5.30 5.59 15.76
C ASN A 29 4.80 7.00 15.39
N ARG A 30 3.77 7.06 14.57
CA ARG A 30 3.00 8.30 14.29
C ARG A 30 1.50 8.06 14.54
N PRO A 31 1.06 7.72 15.77
CA PRO A 31 -0.32 7.27 16.02
C PRO A 31 -1.37 8.31 15.64
N LYS A 32 -1.09 9.60 15.77
CA LYS A 32 -2.00 10.69 15.37
C LYS A 32 -2.28 10.73 13.86
N ALA A 33 -1.33 10.27 13.04
CA ALA A 33 -1.46 10.17 11.58
C ALA A 33 -1.71 8.72 11.13
N ILE A 34 -2.11 7.83 12.03
CA ILE A 34 -2.26 6.39 11.77
C ILE A 34 -1.00 5.86 11.04
N HIS A 35 0.16 6.25 11.54
CA HIS A 35 1.48 5.83 11.09
C HIS A 35 1.74 6.06 9.58
N ALA A 36 1.16 7.13 9.00
CA ALA A 36 1.46 7.53 7.63
C ALA A 36 2.98 7.70 7.44
N MET A 37 3.50 7.09 6.37
CA MET A 37 4.93 7.03 6.06
C MET A 37 5.48 8.40 5.68
N THR A 38 6.63 8.75 6.23
CA THR A 38 7.43 9.92 5.86
C THR A 38 8.72 9.48 5.17
N LEU A 39 9.38 10.41 4.49
CA LEU A 39 10.71 10.16 3.94
C LEU A 39 11.69 9.64 5.02
N GLY A 40 11.68 10.29 6.19
CA GLY A 40 12.55 9.87 7.31
C GLY A 40 12.25 8.46 7.82
N MET A 41 10.97 8.05 7.84
CA MET A 41 10.59 6.66 8.18
C MET A 41 11.14 5.68 7.15
N CYS A 42 11.00 5.95 5.84
CA CYS A 42 11.52 5.10 4.78
C CYS A 42 13.04 4.96 4.86
N GLU A 43 13.76 6.07 5.00
CA GLU A 43 15.22 6.09 5.13
C GLU A 43 15.69 5.33 6.40
N THR A 44 15.00 5.51 7.54
CA THR A 44 15.32 4.82 8.80
C THR A 44 15.08 3.32 8.68
N MET A 45 13.93 2.89 8.15
CA MET A 45 13.63 1.47 7.95
C MET A 45 14.64 0.81 7.02
N SER A 46 15.00 1.46 5.91
CA SER A 46 16.03 0.96 4.98
C SER A 46 17.39 0.79 5.66
N ALA A 47 17.81 1.76 6.45
CA ALA A 47 19.08 1.69 7.17
C ALA A 47 19.10 0.54 8.20
N LEU A 48 18.00 0.33 8.94
CA LEU A 48 17.85 -0.78 9.89
C LEU A 48 17.93 -2.13 9.16
N LEU A 49 17.24 -2.30 8.04
CA LEU A 49 17.26 -3.52 7.25
C LEU A 49 18.67 -3.81 6.71
N ILE A 50 19.40 -2.80 6.22
CA ILE A 50 20.80 -2.96 5.78
C ILE A 50 21.68 -3.42 6.95
N GLY A 51 21.56 -2.75 8.10
CA GLY A 51 22.34 -3.12 9.30
C GLY A 51 22.07 -4.55 9.77
N TRP A 52 20.80 -4.95 9.80
CA TRP A 52 20.41 -6.29 10.27
C TRP A 52 20.64 -7.38 9.23
N ALA A 53 20.77 -7.06 7.95
CA ALA A 53 21.10 -8.07 6.93
C ALA A 53 22.44 -8.74 7.22
N GLY A 54 23.45 -7.97 7.65
CA GLY A 54 24.78 -8.47 8.00
C GLY A 54 24.95 -8.92 9.47
N ASP A 55 23.95 -8.71 10.34
CA ASP A 55 24.02 -9.11 11.74
C ASP A 55 23.53 -10.54 11.97
N ASP A 56 24.44 -11.47 12.19
CA ASP A 56 24.11 -12.88 12.46
C ASP A 56 23.25 -13.09 13.72
N GLY A 57 23.20 -12.14 14.62
CA GLY A 57 22.35 -12.19 15.80
C GLY A 57 20.88 -11.85 15.50
N VAL A 58 20.57 -11.20 14.38
CA VAL A 58 19.20 -10.97 13.90
C VAL A 58 18.82 -12.06 12.92
N LYS A 59 17.82 -12.88 13.26
CA LYS A 59 17.34 -13.99 12.45
C LYS A 59 15.99 -13.70 11.77
N ALA A 60 15.26 -12.70 12.25
CA ALA A 60 13.97 -12.28 11.70
C ALA A 60 13.75 -10.78 11.91
N VAL A 61 12.90 -10.18 11.08
CA VAL A 61 12.44 -8.81 11.25
C VAL A 61 10.93 -8.82 11.52
N ILE A 62 10.50 -8.04 12.50
CA ILE A 62 9.09 -7.81 12.82
C ILE A 62 8.76 -6.35 12.49
N ILE A 63 7.70 -6.13 11.71
CA ILE A 63 7.13 -4.81 11.45
C ILE A 63 5.78 -4.74 12.14
N GLU A 64 5.63 -3.73 13.01
CA GLU A 64 4.42 -3.51 13.81
C GLU A 64 4.14 -2.00 13.93
N HIS A 65 3.05 -1.62 14.56
CA HIS A 65 2.83 -0.25 15.03
C HIS A 65 2.95 -0.16 16.55
N SER A 66 3.25 1.04 17.06
CA SER A 66 3.47 1.26 18.49
C SER A 66 2.15 1.24 19.29
N GLU A 67 1.16 1.98 18.82
CA GLU A 67 -0.16 2.12 19.46
C GLU A 67 -1.20 2.64 18.46
N GLY A 68 -2.46 2.67 18.87
CA GLY A 68 -3.56 3.25 18.09
C GLY A 68 -4.32 2.24 17.25
N ARG A 69 -5.10 2.73 16.28
CA ARG A 69 -6.13 1.96 15.57
C ARG A 69 -5.70 1.41 14.21
N GLY A 70 -4.46 1.55 13.85
CA GLY A 70 -4.03 1.13 12.52
C GLY A 70 -2.57 0.79 12.45
N PHE A 71 -2.23 -0.11 11.53
CA PHE A 71 -0.86 -0.47 11.21
C PHE A 71 -0.18 0.67 10.45
N CYS A 72 -0.72 1.07 9.29
CA CYS A 72 -0.23 2.20 8.51
C CYS A 72 -1.28 2.63 7.48
N SER A 73 -1.58 3.93 7.42
CA SER A 73 -2.61 4.49 6.53
C SER A 73 -2.13 4.90 5.14
N GLY A 74 -0.86 4.69 4.81
CA GLY A 74 -0.27 5.08 3.53
C GLY A 74 0.89 6.04 3.68
N GLY A 75 1.26 6.71 2.59
CA GLY A 75 2.23 7.82 2.59
C GLY A 75 1.64 9.11 3.19
N ASP A 76 2.49 10.08 3.52
CA ASP A 76 2.04 11.41 3.97
C ASP A 76 1.50 12.22 2.78
N ILE A 77 0.22 12.02 2.50
CA ILE A 77 -0.50 12.61 1.35
C ILE A 77 -0.49 14.15 1.38
N ASN A 78 -0.47 14.76 2.58
CA ASN A 78 -0.40 16.22 2.69
C ASN A 78 0.95 16.76 2.19
N LEU A 79 2.05 16.05 2.49
CA LEU A 79 3.37 16.36 1.96
C LEU A 79 3.37 16.24 0.43
N LEU A 80 2.84 15.15 -0.11
CA LEU A 80 2.80 14.90 -1.55
C LEU A 80 1.99 15.97 -2.28
N ARG A 81 0.81 16.35 -1.76
CA ARG A 81 0.00 17.45 -2.33
C ARG A 81 0.73 18.77 -2.29
N ARG A 82 1.37 19.11 -1.17
CA ARG A 82 2.16 20.32 -1.06
C ARG A 82 3.27 20.36 -2.11
N SER A 83 4.02 19.28 -2.24
CA SER A 83 5.07 19.16 -3.25
C SER A 83 4.53 19.31 -4.68
N ALA A 84 3.38 18.68 -4.99
CA ALA A 84 2.75 18.82 -6.30
C ALA A 84 2.45 20.31 -6.65
N LEU A 85 2.00 21.09 -5.67
CA LEU A 85 1.57 22.48 -5.86
C LEU A 85 2.71 23.52 -5.76
N GLU A 86 3.72 23.28 -4.92
CA GLU A 86 4.72 24.28 -4.55
C GLU A 86 6.07 24.08 -5.22
N ASP A 87 6.48 22.81 -5.47
CA ASP A 87 7.80 22.48 -6.04
C ASP A 87 7.76 21.60 -7.29
N HIS A 88 6.59 21.49 -7.93
CA HIS A 88 6.39 20.62 -9.11
C HIS A 88 6.73 19.14 -8.84
N GLY A 89 6.49 18.66 -7.62
CA GLY A 89 6.65 17.26 -7.23
C GLY A 89 8.08 16.84 -6.92
N ILE A 90 9.02 17.74 -6.69
CA ILE A 90 10.42 17.40 -6.41
C ILE A 90 10.53 16.61 -5.10
N GLU A 91 9.97 17.14 -4.00
CA GLU A 91 9.98 16.46 -2.69
C GLU A 91 9.17 15.15 -2.73
N GLY A 92 8.03 15.17 -3.45
CA GLY A 92 7.19 13.98 -3.61
C GLY A 92 7.89 12.85 -4.38
N ARG A 93 8.60 13.17 -5.47
CA ARG A 93 9.41 12.16 -6.19
C ARG A 93 10.53 11.59 -5.32
N ARG A 94 11.16 12.43 -4.49
CA ARG A 94 12.17 11.95 -3.53
C ARG A 94 11.56 10.98 -2.51
N PHE A 95 10.35 11.27 -2.03
CA PHE A 95 9.62 10.38 -1.14
C PHE A 95 9.32 9.04 -1.83
N PHE A 96 8.71 9.04 -3.03
CA PHE A 96 8.41 7.82 -3.79
C PHE A 96 9.67 7.00 -4.10
N LEU A 97 10.79 7.66 -4.43
CA LEU A 97 12.06 6.97 -4.65
C LEU A 97 12.46 6.15 -3.41
N ALA A 98 12.49 6.78 -2.24
CA ALA A 98 12.89 6.13 -1.00
C ALA A 98 11.88 5.05 -0.57
N GLU A 99 10.57 5.32 -0.68
CA GLU A 99 9.52 4.36 -0.33
C GLU A 99 9.58 3.11 -1.23
N TYR A 100 9.74 3.29 -2.54
CA TYR A 100 9.81 2.15 -3.46
C TYR A 100 11.12 1.37 -3.36
N GLN A 101 12.22 2.03 -2.99
CA GLN A 101 13.47 1.36 -2.64
C GLN A 101 13.29 0.49 -1.38
N LEU A 102 12.61 0.99 -0.36
CA LEU A 102 12.26 0.22 0.83
C LEU A 102 11.35 -0.98 0.50
N ASN A 103 10.32 -0.79 -0.34
CA ASN A 103 9.44 -1.88 -0.75
C ASN A 103 10.20 -2.99 -1.48
N HIS A 104 11.09 -2.63 -2.40
CA HIS A 104 11.96 -3.59 -3.09
C HIS A 104 12.94 -4.28 -2.14
N GLN A 105 13.54 -3.54 -1.22
CA GLN A 105 14.44 -4.09 -0.21
C GLN A 105 13.75 -5.12 0.68
N LEU A 106 12.51 -4.85 1.11
CA LEU A 106 11.70 -5.81 1.86
C LEU A 106 11.36 -7.05 1.04
N PHE A 107 11.03 -6.88 -0.25
CA PHE A 107 10.69 -7.97 -1.16
C PHE A 107 11.88 -8.91 -1.40
N THR A 108 13.08 -8.37 -1.48
CA THR A 108 14.32 -9.13 -1.73
C THR A 108 15.08 -9.48 -0.44
N TYR A 109 14.50 -9.20 0.73
CA TYR A 109 15.20 -9.35 2.01
C TYR A 109 15.53 -10.81 2.32
N GLY A 110 16.80 -11.07 2.64
CA GLY A 110 17.32 -12.44 2.82
C GLY A 110 16.93 -13.12 4.15
N LYS A 111 16.30 -12.39 5.09
CA LYS A 111 15.81 -12.95 6.37
C LYS A 111 14.30 -12.88 6.44
N PRO A 112 13.63 -13.78 7.19
CA PRO A 112 12.19 -13.75 7.37
C PRO A 112 11.70 -12.39 7.89
N VAL A 113 10.65 -11.84 7.25
CA VAL A 113 9.95 -10.65 7.68
C VAL A 113 8.52 -11.03 8.08
N VAL A 114 8.09 -10.54 9.23
CA VAL A 114 6.72 -10.70 9.76
C VAL A 114 6.07 -9.33 9.88
N ALA A 115 4.99 -9.09 9.16
CA ALA A 115 4.20 -7.86 9.27
C ALA A 115 2.90 -8.15 10.05
N PHE A 116 2.70 -7.46 11.15
CA PHE A 116 1.48 -7.55 11.97
C PHE A 116 0.51 -6.45 11.56
N MET A 117 -0.39 -6.77 10.62
CA MET A 117 -1.38 -5.84 10.05
C MET A 117 -2.59 -5.66 10.99
N ASP A 118 -2.35 -5.27 12.25
CA ASP A 118 -3.42 -5.10 13.23
C ASP A 118 -4.05 -3.70 13.10
N GLY A 119 -5.14 -3.60 12.37
CA GLY A 119 -5.86 -2.36 12.11
C GLY A 119 -5.75 -1.87 10.65
N ILE A 120 -5.86 -0.55 10.47
CA ILE A 120 -5.83 0.08 9.13
C ILE A 120 -4.49 -0.19 8.44
N THR A 121 -4.55 -0.76 7.24
CA THR A 121 -3.40 -1.12 6.39
C THR A 121 -3.71 -0.67 4.96
N MET A 122 -3.22 0.50 4.55
CA MET A 122 -3.56 1.11 3.27
C MET A 122 -2.33 1.74 2.60
N GLY A 123 -2.33 1.86 1.28
CA GLY A 123 -1.25 2.51 0.52
C GLY A 123 0.15 2.06 0.95
N GLY A 124 1.01 2.96 1.42
CA GLY A 124 2.35 2.62 1.93
C GLY A 124 2.35 1.52 3.01
N GLY A 125 1.26 1.37 3.79
CA GLY A 125 1.09 0.24 4.72
C GLY A 125 0.98 -1.11 4.00
N VAL A 126 0.39 -1.13 2.81
CA VAL A 126 0.41 -2.30 1.94
C VAL A 126 1.84 -2.54 1.44
N GLY A 127 2.54 -1.49 1.01
CA GLY A 127 3.92 -1.56 0.51
C GLY A 127 4.93 -2.15 1.50
N ILE A 128 4.77 -1.89 2.81
CA ILE A 128 5.65 -2.45 3.84
C ILE A 128 5.17 -3.78 4.43
N SER A 129 3.94 -4.19 4.15
CA SER A 129 3.41 -5.48 4.64
C SER A 129 3.42 -6.58 3.58
N GLN A 130 3.03 -6.30 2.35
CA GLN A 130 2.90 -7.32 1.30
C GLN A 130 4.23 -7.98 0.89
N PRO A 131 5.39 -7.32 0.92
CA PRO A 131 6.67 -8.00 0.72
C PRO A 131 7.01 -9.03 1.80
N ALA A 132 6.41 -8.93 3.00
CA ALA A 132 6.71 -9.83 4.11
C ALA A 132 6.27 -11.28 3.80
N GLN A 133 7.13 -12.25 4.15
CA GLN A 133 6.83 -13.67 4.01
C GLN A 133 5.66 -14.09 4.92
N PHE A 134 5.54 -13.46 6.09
CA PHE A 134 4.48 -13.71 7.05
C PHE A 134 3.66 -12.44 7.25
N ARG A 135 2.44 -12.44 6.74
CA ARG A 135 1.49 -11.35 6.86
C ARG A 135 0.37 -11.79 7.79
N VAL A 136 0.33 -11.17 8.96
CA VAL A 136 -0.61 -11.54 10.03
C VAL A 136 -1.76 -10.53 10.05
N ALA A 137 -2.96 -10.99 9.73
CA ALA A 137 -4.19 -10.24 9.87
C ALA A 137 -4.89 -10.55 11.19
N THR A 138 -5.72 -9.64 11.67
CA THR A 138 -6.53 -9.76 12.89
C THR A 138 -7.98 -9.36 12.62
N GLU A 139 -8.83 -9.42 13.63
CA GLU A 139 -10.20 -8.89 13.60
C GLU A 139 -10.25 -7.36 13.39
N HIS A 140 -9.15 -6.66 13.66
CA HIS A 140 -9.03 -5.22 13.48
C HIS A 140 -8.57 -4.83 12.08
N THR A 141 -7.97 -5.75 11.31
CA THR A 141 -7.43 -5.46 9.98
C THR A 141 -8.47 -4.83 9.07
N ARG A 142 -8.06 -3.73 8.42
CA ARG A 142 -8.82 -3.02 7.38
C ARG A 142 -7.86 -2.67 6.26
N PHE A 143 -7.81 -3.54 5.27
CA PHE A 143 -6.92 -3.43 4.12
C PHE A 143 -7.61 -2.74 2.96
N ALA A 144 -6.95 -1.81 2.28
CA ALA A 144 -7.42 -1.23 1.03
C ALA A 144 -6.28 -0.57 0.25
N MET A 145 -6.50 -0.43 -1.07
CA MET A 145 -5.74 0.44 -1.97
C MET A 145 -6.72 1.47 -2.56
N PRO A 146 -7.01 2.59 -1.84
CA PRO A 146 -8.08 3.52 -2.22
C PRO A 146 -7.61 4.67 -3.13
N GLU A 147 -6.45 4.54 -3.76
CA GLU A 147 -5.70 5.59 -4.45
C GLU A 147 -6.48 6.24 -5.58
N THR A 148 -7.34 5.50 -6.30
CA THR A 148 -8.21 6.04 -7.36
C THR A 148 -9.20 7.10 -6.87
N GLY A 149 -9.52 7.07 -5.57
CA GLY A 149 -10.35 8.09 -4.92
C GLY A 149 -9.65 9.41 -4.64
N ILE A 150 -8.32 9.46 -4.78
CA ILE A 150 -7.51 10.67 -4.61
C ILE A 150 -6.68 10.99 -5.87
N GLY A 151 -7.07 10.46 -7.05
CA GLY A 151 -6.38 10.74 -8.30
C GLY A 151 -4.99 10.10 -8.43
N LEU A 152 -4.69 9.08 -7.60
CA LEU A 152 -3.48 8.25 -7.68
C LEU A 152 -3.88 6.84 -8.16
N PHE A 153 -2.96 5.93 -8.27
CA PHE A 153 -3.14 4.52 -8.60
C PHE A 153 -2.58 3.66 -7.46
N PRO A 154 -2.95 2.39 -7.31
CA PRO A 154 -2.35 1.46 -6.35
C PRO A 154 -0.86 1.27 -6.64
N ASP A 155 -0.02 2.01 -5.94
CA ASP A 155 1.45 2.01 -6.02
C ASP A 155 2.10 1.05 -5.01
N VAL A 156 3.33 1.28 -4.61
CA VAL A 156 4.09 0.52 -3.59
C VAL A 156 4.15 -0.99 -3.82
N GLY A 157 4.16 -1.41 -5.08
CA GLY A 157 4.05 -2.81 -5.49
C GLY A 157 2.60 -3.27 -5.69
N GLY A 158 1.60 -2.39 -5.57
CA GLY A 158 0.18 -2.70 -5.76
C GLY A 158 -0.11 -3.34 -7.12
N GLY A 159 0.53 -2.87 -8.19
CA GLY A 159 0.45 -3.50 -9.50
C GLY A 159 0.86 -4.97 -9.47
N TRP A 160 1.96 -5.29 -8.79
CA TRP A 160 2.46 -6.65 -8.66
C TRP A 160 1.54 -7.56 -7.87
N TYR A 161 1.12 -7.12 -6.68
CA TYR A 161 0.31 -7.96 -5.79
C TYR A 161 -1.11 -8.12 -6.31
N LEU A 162 -1.76 -7.03 -6.74
CA LEU A 162 -3.14 -7.06 -7.17
C LEU A 162 -3.32 -7.77 -8.51
N SER A 163 -2.41 -7.62 -9.47
CA SER A 163 -2.52 -8.29 -10.78
C SER A 163 -2.47 -9.82 -10.67
N ARG A 164 -1.93 -10.36 -9.58
CA ARG A 164 -1.77 -11.79 -9.34
C ARG A 164 -2.84 -12.41 -8.45
N LEU A 165 -3.84 -11.63 -8.02
CA LEU A 165 -4.99 -12.16 -7.32
C LEU A 165 -5.95 -12.85 -8.29
N ASP A 166 -6.52 -13.97 -7.85
CA ASP A 166 -7.46 -14.75 -8.65
C ASP A 166 -8.76 -13.99 -8.93
N GLY A 167 -9.45 -14.41 -9.98
CA GLY A 167 -10.85 -14.02 -10.22
C GLY A 167 -11.12 -12.56 -10.53
N ARG A 168 -10.09 -11.79 -10.95
CA ARG A 168 -10.18 -10.34 -11.18
C ARG A 168 -10.40 -9.52 -9.90
N LEU A 169 -10.17 -10.13 -8.76
CA LEU A 169 -10.26 -9.45 -7.46
C LEU A 169 -9.33 -8.24 -7.41
N GLY A 170 -8.10 -8.35 -7.94
CA GLY A 170 -7.16 -7.23 -7.95
C GLY A 170 -7.66 -6.02 -8.73
N GLN A 171 -8.29 -6.23 -9.91
CA GLN A 171 -8.89 -5.13 -10.66
C GLN A 171 -10.05 -4.48 -9.90
N PHE A 172 -10.91 -5.29 -9.27
CA PHE A 172 -11.98 -4.79 -8.41
C PHE A 172 -11.42 -3.92 -7.28
N LEU A 173 -10.42 -4.41 -6.54
CA LEU A 173 -9.81 -3.68 -5.43
C LEU A 173 -9.13 -2.39 -5.88
N ALA A 174 -8.37 -2.44 -6.98
CA ALA A 174 -7.67 -1.30 -7.53
C ALA A 174 -8.61 -0.19 -7.99
N LEU A 175 -9.69 -0.54 -8.66
CA LEU A 175 -10.62 0.43 -9.22
C LEU A 175 -11.57 1.03 -8.19
N THR A 176 -12.11 0.19 -7.29
CA THR A 176 -13.11 0.62 -6.31
C THR A 176 -12.52 1.15 -5.02
N GLY A 177 -11.29 0.72 -4.66
CA GLY A 177 -10.72 0.96 -3.35
C GLY A 177 -11.47 0.21 -2.25
N ALA A 178 -12.09 -0.92 -2.57
CA ALA A 178 -12.86 -1.72 -1.63
C ALA A 178 -12.01 -2.14 -0.43
N ARG A 179 -12.63 -2.14 0.74
CA ARG A 179 -11.95 -2.49 2.00
C ARG A 179 -12.20 -3.94 2.34
N LEU A 180 -11.11 -4.65 2.62
CA LEU A 180 -11.13 -6.02 3.12
C LEU A 180 -10.90 -6.06 4.63
N ASP A 181 -11.63 -6.93 5.32
CA ASP A 181 -11.31 -7.30 6.70
C ASP A 181 -10.20 -8.37 6.75
N GLY A 182 -9.80 -8.79 7.97
CA GLY A 182 -8.72 -9.76 8.13
C GLY A 182 -9.05 -11.14 7.57
N ALA A 183 -10.31 -11.58 7.64
CA ALA A 183 -10.76 -12.85 7.07
C ALA A 183 -10.76 -12.82 5.55
N GLU A 184 -11.18 -11.70 4.97
CA GLU A 184 -11.15 -11.46 3.52
C GLU A 184 -9.70 -11.35 3.00
N CYS A 185 -8.79 -10.74 3.77
CA CYS A 185 -7.36 -10.71 3.44
C CYS A 185 -6.76 -12.13 3.40
N LEU A 186 -7.12 -12.98 4.37
CA LEU A 186 -6.67 -14.38 4.36
C LEU A 186 -7.24 -15.15 3.18
N TRP A 187 -8.54 -14.98 2.90
CA TRP A 187 -9.20 -15.62 1.75
C TRP A 187 -8.59 -15.19 0.41
N ALA A 188 -8.27 -13.91 0.27
CA ALA A 188 -7.66 -13.35 -0.93
C ALA A 188 -6.15 -13.67 -1.09
N GLY A 189 -5.50 -14.28 -0.10
CA GLY A 189 -4.06 -14.52 -0.09
C GLY A 189 -3.21 -13.27 0.22
N LEU A 190 -3.84 -12.15 0.60
CA LEU A 190 -3.17 -10.93 1.05
C LEU A 190 -2.65 -11.03 2.49
N ALA A 191 -3.20 -11.94 3.30
CA ALA A 191 -2.63 -12.38 4.57
C ALA A 191 -2.26 -13.86 4.49
N THR A 192 -1.26 -14.28 5.30
CA THR A 192 -0.83 -15.68 5.43
C THR A 192 -1.41 -16.34 6.67
N HIS A 193 -1.69 -15.56 7.70
CA HIS A 193 -2.21 -16.03 8.99
C HIS A 193 -3.28 -15.06 9.51
N TYR A 194 -4.22 -15.62 10.28
CA TYR A 194 -5.23 -14.85 11.00
C TYR A 194 -5.14 -15.19 12.49
N LEU A 195 -4.78 -14.20 13.29
CA LEU A 195 -4.65 -14.31 14.74
C LEU A 195 -5.61 -13.34 15.43
N PRO A 196 -6.14 -13.68 16.64
CA PRO A 196 -6.73 -12.68 17.49
C PRO A 196 -5.68 -11.61 17.86
N SER A 197 -6.06 -10.35 17.89
CA SER A 197 -5.13 -9.25 18.24
C SER A 197 -4.49 -9.48 19.63
N GLU A 198 -5.23 -10.04 20.58
CA GLU A 198 -4.73 -10.41 21.92
C GLU A 198 -3.59 -11.45 21.90
N ALA A 199 -3.45 -12.24 20.83
CA ALA A 199 -2.39 -13.23 20.68
C ALA A 199 -1.08 -12.64 20.13
N LEU A 200 -1.10 -11.43 19.59
CA LEU A 200 0.08 -10.81 18.94
C LEU A 200 1.28 -10.64 19.89
N PRO A 201 1.10 -10.20 21.16
CA PRO A 201 2.25 -10.09 22.08
C PRO A 201 2.94 -11.42 22.31
N GLU A 202 2.19 -12.51 22.42
CA GLU A 202 2.74 -13.86 22.59
C GLU A 202 3.46 -14.33 21.32
N ALA A 203 2.87 -14.09 20.14
CA ALA A 203 3.51 -14.41 18.87
C ALA A 203 4.87 -13.72 18.74
N LYS A 204 4.91 -12.41 18.97
CA LYS A 204 6.14 -11.60 18.92
C LYS A 204 7.19 -12.09 19.90
N ARG A 205 6.82 -12.35 21.16
CA ARG A 205 7.71 -12.85 22.19
C ARG A 205 8.33 -14.21 21.82
N ARG A 206 7.55 -15.14 21.26
CA ARG A 206 8.05 -16.47 20.87
C ARG A 206 8.96 -16.37 19.63
N ILE A 207 8.64 -15.53 18.65
CA ILE A 207 9.49 -15.28 17.49
C ILE A 207 10.82 -14.68 17.93
N ALA A 208 10.80 -13.67 18.82
CA ALA A 208 11.99 -13.06 19.37
C ALA A 208 12.87 -14.05 20.18
N ALA A 209 12.25 -15.03 20.84
CA ALA A 209 12.95 -16.10 21.53
C ALA A 209 13.57 -17.15 20.57
N GLY A 210 13.38 -17.01 19.24
CA GLY A 210 13.99 -17.87 18.23
C GLY A 210 13.17 -19.12 17.89
N HIS A 211 11.89 -19.17 18.26
CA HIS A 211 11.00 -20.25 17.80
C HIS A 211 10.73 -20.11 16.30
N GLU A 212 10.48 -21.23 15.63
CA GLU A 212 10.15 -21.26 14.20
C GLU A 212 8.86 -20.50 13.93
N ILE A 213 8.91 -19.52 13.01
CA ILE A 213 7.86 -18.48 12.82
C ILE A 213 6.53 -19.11 12.39
N GLY A 214 6.57 -19.98 11.36
CA GLY A 214 5.35 -20.62 10.85
C GLY A 214 4.66 -21.47 11.91
N GLY A 215 5.43 -22.20 12.72
CA GLY A 215 4.92 -22.99 13.84
C GLY A 215 4.30 -22.13 14.94
N VAL A 216 4.92 -20.98 15.26
CA VAL A 216 4.37 -20.03 16.23
C VAL A 216 3.04 -19.45 15.74
N LEU A 217 3.03 -18.94 14.52
CA LEU A 217 1.84 -18.32 13.93
C LEU A 217 0.73 -19.34 13.72
N GLY A 218 1.06 -20.54 13.22
CA GLY A 218 0.08 -21.63 13.05
C GLY A 218 -0.55 -22.08 14.37
N ALA A 219 0.24 -22.17 15.45
CA ALA A 219 -0.27 -22.56 16.75
C ALA A 219 -1.19 -21.51 17.44
N LEU A 220 -1.04 -20.24 17.06
CA LEU A 220 -1.83 -19.13 17.58
C LEU A 220 -2.96 -18.71 16.65
N SER A 221 -2.96 -19.20 15.40
CA SER A 221 -4.03 -18.91 14.44
C SER A 221 -5.35 -19.53 14.86
N VAL A 222 -6.42 -18.79 14.59
CA VAL A 222 -7.79 -19.25 14.78
C VAL A 222 -8.52 -19.30 13.44
N LYS A 223 -9.63 -20.05 13.39
CA LYS A 223 -10.49 -20.04 12.20
C LYS A 223 -11.09 -18.62 12.07
N PRO A 224 -10.84 -17.92 10.94
CA PRO A 224 -11.43 -16.60 10.73
C PRO A 224 -12.95 -16.68 10.55
N PRO A 225 -13.67 -15.56 10.68
CA PRO A 225 -15.04 -15.44 10.20
C PRO A 225 -15.13 -15.72 8.68
N GLU A 226 -16.37 -15.86 8.19
CA GLU A 226 -16.62 -16.01 6.75
C GLU A 226 -16.18 -14.75 6.00
N ALA A 227 -15.42 -14.90 4.92
CA ALA A 227 -15.01 -13.82 4.02
C ALA A 227 -16.23 -13.40 3.17
N LYS A 228 -16.85 -12.27 3.50
CA LYS A 228 -18.08 -11.79 2.85
C LYS A 228 -17.91 -11.53 1.36
N ILE A 229 -16.72 -11.06 0.96
CA ILE A 229 -16.40 -10.78 -0.44
C ILE A 229 -16.47 -12.05 -1.31
N ALA A 230 -16.25 -13.22 -0.73
CA ALA A 230 -16.34 -14.51 -1.45
C ALA A 230 -17.75 -14.74 -2.06
N ALA A 231 -18.81 -14.22 -1.43
CA ALA A 231 -20.16 -14.28 -1.98
C ALA A 231 -20.32 -13.51 -3.30
N HIS A 232 -19.43 -12.59 -3.60
CA HIS A 232 -19.44 -11.74 -4.80
C HIS A 232 -18.39 -12.14 -5.84
N GLU A 233 -17.65 -13.24 -5.63
CA GLU A 233 -16.57 -13.67 -6.54
C GLU A 233 -17.02 -13.78 -8.00
N ALA A 234 -18.20 -14.39 -8.24
CA ALA A 234 -18.73 -14.56 -9.58
C ALA A 234 -19.09 -13.22 -10.26
N GLN A 235 -19.61 -12.26 -9.48
CA GLN A 235 -19.94 -10.91 -9.96
C GLN A 235 -18.65 -10.12 -10.23
N ILE A 236 -17.67 -10.17 -9.34
CA ILE A 236 -16.36 -9.55 -9.53
C ILE A 236 -15.71 -10.08 -10.81
N ARG A 237 -15.63 -11.40 -10.96
CA ARG A 237 -15.06 -12.05 -12.15
C ARG A 237 -15.78 -11.64 -13.43
N ARG A 238 -17.11 -11.49 -13.41
CA ARG A 238 -17.93 -11.09 -14.55
C ARG A 238 -17.70 -9.63 -14.95
N HIS A 239 -17.78 -8.70 -13.99
CA HIS A 239 -17.85 -7.27 -14.28
C HIS A 239 -16.47 -6.59 -14.36
N PHE A 240 -15.46 -7.18 -13.74
CA PHE A 240 -14.08 -6.64 -13.73
C PHE A 240 -13.11 -7.41 -14.65
N ALA A 241 -13.64 -8.22 -15.59
CA ALA A 241 -12.82 -8.98 -16.54
C ALA A 241 -12.36 -8.17 -17.76
N PHE A 242 -12.81 -6.93 -17.89
CA PHE A 242 -12.57 -6.11 -19.07
C PHE A 242 -11.29 -5.30 -18.97
N ASP A 243 -10.72 -4.97 -20.13
CA ASP A 243 -9.45 -4.24 -20.23
C ASP A 243 -9.64 -2.71 -20.21
N THR A 244 -10.88 -2.21 -20.42
CA THR A 244 -11.19 -0.78 -20.41
C THR A 244 -12.21 -0.43 -19.34
N LEU A 245 -12.08 0.77 -18.78
CA LEU A 245 -12.98 1.29 -17.75
C LEU A 245 -14.41 1.41 -18.29
N GLU A 246 -14.56 1.84 -19.53
CA GLU A 246 -15.86 1.98 -20.20
C GLU A 246 -16.62 0.63 -20.28
N GLN A 247 -15.90 -0.45 -20.57
CA GLN A 247 -16.49 -1.79 -20.60
C GLN A 247 -16.88 -2.28 -19.20
N VAL A 248 -16.08 -1.99 -18.17
CA VAL A 248 -16.40 -2.30 -16.77
C VAL A 248 -17.69 -1.57 -16.37
N LEU A 249 -17.77 -0.26 -16.63
CA LEU A 249 -18.95 0.55 -16.33
C LEU A 249 -20.19 0.05 -17.08
N ALA A 250 -20.11 -0.20 -18.38
CA ALA A 250 -21.22 -0.72 -19.18
C ALA A 250 -21.68 -2.11 -18.70
N SER A 251 -20.75 -2.97 -18.27
CA SER A 251 -21.09 -4.28 -17.72
C SER A 251 -21.86 -4.16 -16.41
N LEU A 252 -21.46 -3.26 -15.51
CA LEU A 252 -22.18 -2.98 -14.26
C LEU A 252 -23.55 -2.34 -14.51
N GLU A 253 -23.65 -1.43 -15.49
CA GLU A 253 -24.92 -0.79 -15.90
C GLU A 253 -25.93 -1.79 -16.46
N SER A 254 -25.47 -2.88 -17.05
CA SER A 254 -26.30 -3.93 -17.62
C SER A 254 -26.84 -4.94 -16.61
N ASP A 255 -26.47 -4.84 -15.34
CA ASP A 255 -26.86 -5.76 -14.27
C ASP A 255 -27.76 -5.04 -13.26
N ASP A 256 -29.00 -5.51 -13.12
CA ASP A 256 -30.03 -4.93 -12.24
C ASP A 256 -29.81 -5.25 -10.74
N SER A 257 -28.74 -5.97 -10.38
CA SER A 257 -28.49 -6.32 -8.99
C SER A 257 -28.08 -5.09 -8.14
N GLU A 258 -28.48 -5.10 -6.88
CA GLU A 258 -28.09 -4.06 -5.93
C GLU A 258 -26.56 -3.96 -5.76
N TRP A 259 -25.85 -5.09 -5.90
CA TRP A 259 -24.40 -5.12 -5.83
C TRP A 259 -23.79 -4.33 -6.99
N ALA A 260 -24.22 -4.62 -8.24
CA ALA A 260 -23.71 -3.92 -9.41
C ALA A 260 -24.00 -2.41 -9.34
N ALA A 261 -25.20 -2.04 -8.91
CA ALA A 261 -25.57 -0.63 -8.72
C ALA A 261 -24.67 0.09 -7.70
N ARG A 262 -24.30 -0.56 -6.58
CA ARG A 262 -23.38 0.01 -5.58
C ARG A 262 -21.97 0.17 -6.13
N GLU A 263 -21.44 -0.84 -6.83
CA GLU A 263 -20.09 -0.77 -7.38
C GLU A 263 -20.00 0.26 -8.51
N LEU A 264 -21.02 0.38 -9.35
CA LEU A 264 -21.12 1.41 -10.36
C LEU A 264 -21.11 2.82 -9.73
N ALA A 265 -21.94 3.02 -8.70
CA ALA A 265 -21.95 4.29 -7.97
C ALA A 265 -20.59 4.62 -7.35
N THR A 266 -19.90 3.62 -6.79
CA THR A 266 -18.56 3.75 -6.25
C THR A 266 -17.56 4.15 -7.33
N LEU A 267 -17.53 3.46 -8.47
CA LEU A 267 -16.60 3.74 -9.57
C LEU A 267 -16.79 5.16 -10.13
N ARG A 268 -18.02 5.65 -10.20
CA ARG A 268 -18.34 7.00 -10.67
C ARG A 268 -17.81 8.11 -9.76
N THR A 269 -17.41 7.80 -8.54
CA THR A 269 -16.73 8.76 -7.65
C THR A 269 -15.22 8.82 -7.86
N LYS A 270 -14.62 7.88 -8.60
CA LYS A 270 -13.18 7.76 -8.78
C LYS A 270 -12.68 8.62 -9.93
N SER A 271 -11.39 9.00 -9.89
CA SER A 271 -10.74 9.64 -11.04
C SER A 271 -10.74 8.70 -12.24
N PRO A 272 -11.32 9.11 -13.38
CA PRO A 272 -11.29 8.29 -14.60
C PRO A 272 -9.85 8.03 -15.07
N GLN A 273 -8.97 9.01 -14.94
CA GLN A 273 -7.55 8.88 -15.29
C GLN A 273 -6.87 7.86 -14.39
N ALA A 274 -7.03 7.97 -13.07
CA ALA A 274 -6.44 7.04 -12.12
C ALA A 274 -6.93 5.59 -12.33
N CYS A 275 -8.23 5.41 -12.62
CA CYS A 275 -8.78 4.09 -12.95
C CYS A 275 -8.16 3.49 -14.22
N LYS A 276 -8.03 4.28 -15.31
CA LYS A 276 -7.40 3.79 -16.56
C LYS A 276 -5.90 3.52 -16.39
N VAL A 277 -5.20 4.36 -15.62
CA VAL A 277 -3.79 4.10 -15.23
C VAL A 277 -3.70 2.78 -14.47
N SER A 278 -4.57 2.54 -13.49
CA SER A 278 -4.59 1.31 -12.69
C SER A 278 -4.84 0.05 -13.55
N LEU A 279 -5.80 0.10 -14.49
CA LEU A 279 -6.06 -1.02 -15.40
C LEU A 279 -4.83 -1.36 -16.24
N ARG A 280 -4.21 -0.35 -16.86
CA ARG A 280 -3.01 -0.55 -17.68
C ARG A 280 -1.82 -1.00 -16.83
N GLN A 281 -1.65 -0.46 -15.62
CA GLN A 281 -0.63 -0.89 -14.66
C GLN A 281 -0.78 -2.38 -14.34
N LEU A 282 -1.96 -2.83 -13.94
CA LEU A 282 -2.21 -4.24 -13.58
C LEU A 282 -1.93 -5.17 -14.76
N ALA A 283 -2.40 -4.81 -15.96
CA ALA A 283 -2.15 -5.57 -17.17
C ALA A 283 -0.65 -5.68 -17.49
N THR A 284 0.09 -4.56 -17.35
CA THR A 284 1.54 -4.53 -17.56
C THR A 284 2.26 -5.35 -16.49
N SER A 285 1.94 -5.14 -15.19
CA SER A 285 2.56 -5.85 -14.07
C SER A 285 2.44 -7.36 -14.17
N LEU A 286 1.33 -7.86 -14.71
CA LEU A 286 1.12 -9.31 -14.89
C LEU A 286 2.12 -9.92 -15.88
N THR A 287 2.67 -9.13 -16.79
CA THR A 287 3.65 -9.58 -17.79
C THR A 287 5.11 -9.41 -17.35
N LEU A 288 5.35 -8.76 -16.21
CA LEU A 288 6.70 -8.56 -15.68
C LEU A 288 7.16 -9.79 -14.89
N ASP A 289 8.41 -10.18 -15.11
CA ASP A 289 9.04 -11.32 -14.42
C ASP A 289 9.79 -10.90 -13.14
N ASP A 290 10.03 -9.59 -12.96
CA ASP A 290 10.86 -9.04 -11.89
C ASP A 290 10.15 -7.90 -11.16
N PHE A 291 10.15 -7.97 -9.83
CA PHE A 291 9.56 -6.93 -8.98
C PHE A 291 10.25 -5.57 -9.13
N ALA A 292 11.58 -5.55 -9.41
CA ALA A 292 12.28 -4.29 -9.66
C ALA A 292 11.75 -3.56 -10.91
N GLN A 293 11.39 -4.31 -11.98
CA GLN A 293 10.76 -3.73 -13.17
C GLN A 293 9.39 -3.13 -12.85
N ASN A 294 8.61 -3.79 -11.97
CA ASN A 294 7.34 -3.26 -11.49
C ASN A 294 7.55 -1.95 -10.72
N MET A 295 8.50 -1.91 -9.79
CA MET A 295 8.80 -0.70 -9.02
C MET A 295 9.28 0.45 -9.91
N ALA A 296 10.11 0.16 -10.92
CA ALA A 296 10.54 1.16 -11.91
C ALA A 296 9.35 1.71 -12.71
N MET A 297 8.42 0.84 -13.15
CA MET A 297 7.20 1.28 -13.81
C MET A 297 6.36 2.16 -12.88
N GLU A 298 6.08 1.72 -11.66
CA GLU A 298 5.27 2.49 -10.70
C GLU A 298 5.92 3.84 -10.36
N TYR A 299 7.25 3.92 -10.27
CA TYR A 299 7.94 5.19 -10.07
C TYR A 299 7.76 6.17 -11.23
N ARG A 300 7.78 5.68 -12.48
CA ARG A 300 7.45 6.50 -13.66
C ARG A 300 6.04 7.06 -13.56
N LEU A 301 5.07 6.20 -13.21
CA LEU A 301 3.67 6.58 -13.05
C LEU A 301 3.52 7.62 -11.93
N ALA A 302 4.05 7.34 -10.74
CA ALA A 302 3.96 8.21 -9.57
C ALA A 302 4.59 9.59 -9.84
N SER A 303 5.77 9.61 -10.48
CA SER A 303 6.49 10.85 -10.82
C SER A 303 5.68 11.79 -11.72
N ARG A 304 4.77 11.24 -12.55
CA ARG A 304 3.93 12.03 -13.45
C ARG A 304 2.55 12.30 -12.89
N VAL A 305 1.90 11.27 -12.32
CA VAL A 305 0.55 11.39 -11.77
C VAL A 305 0.52 12.39 -10.61
N LEU A 306 1.57 12.43 -9.79
CA LEU A 306 1.71 13.39 -8.68
C LEU A 306 1.44 14.84 -9.08
N VAL A 307 1.89 15.26 -10.26
CA VAL A 307 1.77 16.66 -10.73
C VAL A 307 0.58 16.89 -11.67
N LEU A 308 -0.23 15.86 -11.91
CA LEU A 308 -1.47 16.00 -12.67
C LEU A 308 -2.60 16.57 -11.78
N PRO A 309 -3.59 17.27 -12.38
CA PRO A 309 -4.63 17.96 -11.61
C PRO A 309 -5.39 17.07 -10.63
N ASP A 310 -5.72 15.84 -11.02
CA ASP A 310 -6.56 14.93 -10.26
C ASP A 310 -5.97 14.57 -8.89
N PHE A 311 -4.63 14.47 -8.78
CA PHE A 311 -4.02 14.16 -7.49
C PHE A 311 -4.23 15.27 -6.47
N ALA A 312 -3.89 16.53 -6.83
CA ALA A 312 -4.05 17.66 -5.93
C ALA A 312 -5.52 17.89 -5.55
N GLU A 313 -6.44 17.70 -6.52
CA GLU A 313 -7.88 17.83 -6.34
C GLU A 313 -8.46 16.72 -5.46
N GLY A 314 -8.11 15.46 -5.74
CA GLY A 314 -8.59 14.32 -4.94
C GLY A 314 -8.16 14.42 -3.49
N VAL A 315 -6.89 14.79 -3.25
CA VAL A 315 -6.40 15.04 -1.88
C VAL A 315 -7.12 16.22 -1.24
N ARG A 316 -7.42 17.31 -1.98
CA ARG A 316 -8.26 18.42 -1.48
C ARG A 316 -9.59 17.88 -0.99
N ALA A 317 -10.30 17.18 -1.86
CA ALA A 317 -11.67 16.76 -1.59
C ALA A 317 -11.79 15.77 -0.41
N VAL A 318 -10.84 14.83 -0.30
CA VAL A 318 -10.92 13.74 0.69
C VAL A 318 -10.24 14.09 2.03
N ILE A 319 -9.12 14.82 1.98
CA ILE A 319 -8.27 14.99 3.17
C ILE A 319 -8.32 16.42 3.72
N VAL A 320 -8.30 17.44 2.85
CA VAL A 320 -8.22 18.84 3.27
C VAL A 320 -9.61 19.38 3.59
N ASP A 321 -10.49 19.47 2.58
CA ASP A 321 -11.83 20.04 2.71
C ASP A 321 -12.85 19.03 3.23
N LYS A 322 -12.61 17.73 2.97
CA LYS A 322 -13.45 16.60 3.39
C LYS A 322 -14.89 16.68 2.88
N ASP A 323 -15.08 17.35 1.74
CA ASP A 323 -16.37 17.44 1.05
C ASP A 323 -16.70 16.17 0.24
N ASN A 324 -15.68 15.33 -0.04
CA ASN A 324 -15.76 14.13 -0.86
C ASN A 324 -16.39 14.37 -2.24
N ALA A 325 -16.20 15.56 -2.79
CA ALA A 325 -16.72 16.00 -4.08
C ALA A 325 -15.59 16.50 -4.99
N PRO A 326 -14.69 15.59 -5.45
CA PRO A 326 -13.61 15.97 -6.35
C PRO A 326 -14.12 16.32 -7.74
N GLU A 327 -13.53 17.35 -8.36
CA GLU A 327 -13.76 17.74 -9.74
C GLU A 327 -12.64 17.17 -10.63
N TRP A 328 -12.87 15.96 -11.15
CA TRP A 328 -11.89 15.27 -11.99
C TRP A 328 -11.67 15.92 -13.34
N ASN A 329 -10.44 15.84 -13.86
CA ASN A 329 -10.09 16.38 -15.17
C ASN A 329 -9.15 15.41 -15.95
N PRO A 330 -9.66 14.67 -16.96
CA PRO A 330 -11.03 14.73 -17.53
C PRO A 330 -12.12 14.16 -16.59
N PRO A 331 -13.38 14.70 -16.69
CA PRO A 331 -14.46 14.30 -15.80
C PRO A 331 -15.10 12.93 -16.16
N ALA A 332 -14.77 12.38 -17.31
CA ALA A 332 -15.33 11.12 -17.82
C ALA A 332 -14.24 10.27 -18.50
N PRO A 333 -14.41 8.93 -18.51
CA PRO A 333 -13.41 8.01 -19.09
C PRO A 333 -13.04 8.32 -20.54
N GLU A 334 -14.00 8.73 -21.36
CA GLU A 334 -13.80 9.03 -22.79
C GLU A 334 -12.84 10.22 -23.00
N GLY A 335 -12.70 11.10 -22.02
CA GLY A 335 -11.75 12.22 -22.06
C GLY A 335 -10.29 11.80 -21.78
N VAL A 336 -10.08 10.61 -21.19
CA VAL A 336 -8.74 10.07 -20.93
C VAL A 336 -8.29 9.28 -22.15
N THR A 337 -7.43 9.88 -22.97
CA THR A 337 -6.97 9.30 -24.23
C THR A 337 -5.78 8.34 -24.03
N ASP A 338 -5.57 7.43 -25.01
CA ASP A 338 -4.38 6.55 -25.03
C ASP A 338 -3.08 7.36 -25.04
N ALA A 339 -3.04 8.49 -25.75
CA ALA A 339 -1.88 9.36 -25.77
C ALA A 339 -1.53 9.94 -24.39
N MET A 340 -2.53 10.25 -23.56
CA MET A 340 -2.31 10.65 -22.16
C MET A 340 -1.71 9.49 -21.33
N LEU A 341 -2.27 8.30 -21.49
CA LEU A 341 -1.74 7.10 -20.83
C LEU A 341 -0.31 6.78 -21.30
N ASP A 342 -0.03 6.87 -22.61
CA ASP A 342 1.30 6.64 -23.14
C ASP A 342 2.32 7.63 -22.57
N ALA A 343 1.94 8.89 -22.41
CA ALA A 343 2.78 9.91 -21.78
C ALA A 343 3.07 9.58 -20.30
N ILE A 344 2.07 9.05 -19.56
CA ILE A 344 2.23 8.66 -18.15
C ILE A 344 3.16 7.44 -18.03
N PHE A 345 3.08 6.47 -18.94
CA PHE A 345 3.86 5.23 -18.93
C PHE A 345 5.24 5.35 -19.61
N ALA A 346 5.51 6.45 -20.33
CA ALA A 346 6.78 6.63 -21.02
C ALA A 346 7.99 6.55 -20.07
N PRO A 347 9.16 6.07 -20.52
CA PRO A 347 10.39 6.11 -19.73
C PRO A 347 10.72 7.52 -19.24
N LEU A 348 11.36 7.64 -18.09
CA LEU A 348 12.00 8.87 -17.60
C LEU A 348 13.38 9.04 -18.30
N ALA A 349 14.05 10.15 -18.04
CA ALA A 349 15.46 10.27 -18.42
C ALA A 349 16.28 9.19 -17.68
N PRO A 350 17.33 8.61 -18.26
CA PRO A 350 18.07 7.48 -17.68
C PRO A 350 18.61 7.72 -16.29
N GLU A 351 18.93 8.98 -15.96
CA GLU A 351 19.39 9.42 -14.63
C GLU A 351 18.27 9.56 -13.60
N GLU A 352 17.02 9.72 -14.05
CA GLU A 352 15.84 9.86 -13.22
C GLU A 352 15.11 8.53 -12.99
N GLU A 353 15.48 7.49 -13.76
CA GLU A 353 14.86 6.17 -13.60
C GLU A 353 15.13 5.58 -12.22
N TRP A 354 14.08 4.98 -11.63
CA TRP A 354 14.21 4.27 -10.37
C TRP A 354 15.19 3.09 -10.49
N LYS A 355 15.98 2.91 -9.42
CA LYS A 355 16.91 1.77 -9.28
C LYS A 355 16.83 1.22 -7.86
N PRO A 356 16.98 -0.09 -7.70
CA PRO A 356 17.10 -0.68 -6.35
C PRO A 356 18.35 -0.16 -5.63
N LEU A 357 18.31 -0.25 -4.30
CA LEU A 357 19.46 0.05 -3.42
C LEU A 357 20.57 -0.98 -3.61
#